data_1c6b1a88e0ddf88a298dd2c14ee5e340
#
_entry.id   1c6b1a88e0ddf88a298dd2c14ee5e340
#
_cell.length_a   1.000
_cell.length_b   1.000
_cell.length_c   1.000
_cell.angle_alpha   90.00
_cell.angle_beta   90.00
_cell.angle_gamma   90.00
#
_symmetry.space_group_name_H-M   'P 1'
#
loop_
_entity.id
_entity.type
_entity.pdbx_description
1 polymer ?
#
loop_
_entity_poly.entity_id
_entity_poly.type
_entity_poly.pdbx_seq_one_letter_code
_entity_poly.pdbx_strand_id
1 'polypeptide(L)'
;MPQYLLSVHSEDSEFDPSAGKYGAYASAEEAEEAMAATGVFNEKLIAEGHFVFAGGLRSASTATVVDGTGERPVFTDGPYLETKECIGGFWVIDAPDLDVALELAAEGSRACRGKVEVRPFAG
;
A
#
# COMPACT_ATOMS: atom_id res chain seq x y z
N MET A 1 1.28 2.11 -21.87
CA MET A 1 1.44 0.81 -21.16
C MET A 1 0.26 0.60 -20.24
N PRO A 2 -0.17 -0.65 -20.05
CA PRO A 2 -1.18 -0.94 -19.03
C PRO A 2 -0.72 -0.50 -17.64
N GLN A 3 -1.67 -0.18 -16.80
CA GLN A 3 -1.41 0.21 -15.42
C GLN A 3 -1.89 -0.87 -14.45
N TYR A 4 -1.19 -0.97 -13.35
CA TYR A 4 -1.48 -1.97 -12.31
C TYR A 4 -1.46 -1.30 -10.94
N LEU A 5 -2.37 -1.76 -10.07
CA LEU A 5 -2.36 -1.40 -8.65
C LEU A 5 -1.64 -2.50 -7.89
N LEU A 6 -0.61 -2.12 -7.17
CA LEU A 6 0.13 -2.99 -6.26
C LEU A 6 -0.24 -2.56 -4.84
N SER A 7 -1.07 -3.33 -4.17
CA SER A 7 -1.53 -2.97 -2.83
C SER A 7 -0.89 -3.85 -1.76
N VAL A 8 -0.38 -3.22 -0.72
CA VAL A 8 0.29 -3.89 0.41
C VAL A 8 -0.75 -4.20 1.47
N HIS A 9 -0.85 -5.47 1.85
CA HIS A 9 -1.80 -5.96 2.85
C HIS A 9 -1.07 -6.51 4.05
N SER A 10 -1.46 -6.06 5.23
CA SER A 10 -0.89 -6.51 6.50
C SER A 10 -1.92 -6.30 7.62
N GLU A 11 -1.61 -6.82 8.82
CA GLU A 11 -2.42 -6.54 9.99
C GLU A 11 -2.45 -5.03 10.22
N ASP A 12 -3.65 -4.51 10.53
CA ASP A 12 -3.80 -3.09 10.80
C ASP A 12 -3.06 -2.73 12.09
N SER A 13 -2.18 -1.76 12.00
CA SER A 13 -1.46 -1.23 13.14
C SER A 13 -1.02 0.19 12.85
N GLU A 14 -0.96 0.98 13.91
CA GLU A 14 -0.58 2.38 13.79
C GLU A 14 0.93 2.52 13.64
N PHE A 15 1.35 3.39 12.72
CA PHE A 15 2.74 3.79 12.59
C PHE A 15 2.91 5.21 13.17
N ASP A 16 3.50 5.27 14.36
CA ASP A 16 3.83 6.53 15.04
C ASP A 16 5.13 6.34 15.83
N PRO A 17 6.28 6.59 15.20
CA PRO A 17 7.58 6.42 15.87
C PRO A 17 7.72 7.23 17.15
N SER A 18 7.08 8.39 17.25
CA SER A 18 7.15 9.21 18.46
C SER A 18 6.47 8.55 19.66
N ALA A 19 5.50 7.67 19.40
CA ALA A 19 4.80 6.88 20.42
C ALA A 19 5.35 5.45 20.55
N GLY A 20 6.45 5.12 19.87
CA GLY A 20 7.01 3.79 19.86
C GLY A 20 6.21 2.77 19.07
N LYS A 21 5.41 3.23 18.12
CA LYS A 21 4.57 2.38 17.28
C LYS A 21 5.16 2.29 15.87
N TYR A 22 5.42 1.08 15.40
CA TYR A 22 6.13 0.84 14.14
C TYR A 22 5.30 0.09 13.10
N GLY A 23 3.98 0.17 13.20
CA GLY A 23 3.07 -0.47 12.27
C GLY A 23 3.25 -1.99 12.28
N ALA A 24 3.41 -2.57 11.09
CA ALA A 24 3.60 -4.01 10.94
C ALA A 24 5.02 -4.48 11.28
N TYR A 25 5.94 -3.57 11.63
CA TYR A 25 7.34 -3.90 11.92
C TYR A 25 7.56 -4.11 13.41
N ALA A 26 8.47 -5.01 13.76
CA ALA A 26 8.73 -5.40 15.13
C ALA A 26 9.52 -4.34 15.92
N SER A 27 10.26 -3.46 15.23
CA SER A 27 11.15 -2.47 15.87
C SER A 27 11.36 -1.26 14.97
N ALA A 28 11.89 -0.19 15.55
CA ALA A 28 12.30 1.01 14.81
C ALA A 28 13.35 0.67 13.75
N GLU A 29 14.30 -0.19 14.08
CA GLU A 29 15.37 -0.60 13.17
C GLU A 29 14.80 -1.32 11.95
N GLU A 30 13.89 -2.27 12.16
CA GLU A 30 13.24 -3.00 11.07
C GLU A 30 12.42 -2.05 10.19
N ALA A 31 11.69 -1.12 10.79
CA ALA A 31 10.92 -0.13 10.05
C ALA A 31 11.83 0.76 9.19
N GLU A 32 12.94 1.22 9.74
CA GLU A 32 13.91 2.05 9.01
C GLU A 32 14.53 1.29 7.83
N GLU A 33 14.89 0.03 8.03
CA GLU A 33 15.43 -0.81 6.96
C GLU A 33 14.43 -1.01 5.84
N ALA A 34 13.17 -1.28 6.17
CA ALA A 34 12.11 -1.46 5.19
C ALA A 34 11.83 -0.15 4.44
N MET A 35 11.81 0.98 5.13
CA MET A 35 11.60 2.29 4.51
C MET A 35 12.74 2.64 3.55
N ALA A 36 13.98 2.36 3.95
CA ALA A 36 15.14 2.59 3.09
C ALA A 36 15.09 1.71 1.84
N ALA A 37 14.77 0.42 2.00
CA ALA A 37 14.65 -0.51 0.88
C ALA A 37 13.51 -0.11 -0.06
N THR A 38 12.39 0.33 0.48
CA THR A 38 11.24 0.82 -0.30
C THR A 38 11.62 2.08 -1.09
N GLY A 39 12.38 2.98 -0.48
CA GLY A 39 12.89 4.16 -1.17
C GLY A 39 13.78 3.82 -2.36
N VAL A 40 14.67 2.85 -2.21
CA VAL A 40 15.51 2.34 -3.30
C VAL A 40 14.66 1.73 -4.41
N PHE A 41 13.65 0.94 -4.04
CA PHE A 41 12.71 0.36 -5.01
C PHE A 41 11.95 1.45 -5.78
N ASN A 42 11.46 2.48 -5.08
CA ASN A 42 10.78 3.60 -5.73
C ASN A 42 11.68 4.34 -6.72
N GLU A 43 12.94 4.56 -6.36
CA GLU A 43 13.92 5.17 -7.26
C GLU A 43 14.14 4.33 -8.52
N LYS A 44 14.18 3.01 -8.37
CA LYS A 44 14.29 2.08 -9.48
C LYS A 44 13.08 2.17 -10.39
N LEU A 45 11.87 2.19 -9.83
CA LEU A 45 10.63 2.35 -10.62
C LEU A 45 10.64 3.65 -11.42
N ILE A 46 11.09 4.74 -10.81
CA ILE A 46 11.19 6.04 -11.48
C ILE A 46 12.21 5.98 -12.62
N ALA A 47 13.40 5.45 -12.35
CA ALA A 47 14.48 5.38 -13.33
C ALA A 47 14.12 4.53 -14.54
N GLU A 48 13.33 3.46 -14.34
CA GLU A 48 12.93 2.55 -15.40
C GLU A 48 11.60 2.91 -16.06
N GLY A 49 10.97 4.01 -15.65
CA GLY A 49 9.74 4.52 -16.25
C GLY A 49 8.46 3.78 -15.84
N HIS A 50 8.48 3.09 -14.73
CA HIS A 50 7.33 2.34 -14.22
C HIS A 50 6.49 3.11 -13.17
N PHE A 51 7.08 4.09 -12.50
CA PHE A 51 6.43 4.77 -11.39
C PHE A 51 5.35 5.73 -11.87
N VAL A 52 4.13 5.59 -11.35
CA VAL A 52 3.04 6.56 -11.54
C VAL A 52 2.74 7.28 -10.23
N PHE A 53 2.41 6.53 -9.19
CA PHE A 53 2.11 7.10 -7.87
C PHE A 53 2.30 6.02 -6.80
N ALA A 54 2.64 6.45 -5.58
CA ALA A 54 2.72 5.56 -4.43
C ALA A 54 2.35 6.32 -3.17
N GLY A 55 1.83 5.59 -2.19
CA GLY A 55 1.50 6.19 -0.90
C GLY A 55 1.27 5.15 0.17
N GLY A 56 1.55 5.53 1.41
CA GLY A 56 1.15 4.78 2.58
C GLY A 56 -0.15 5.33 3.14
N LEU A 57 -0.91 4.47 3.77
CA LEU A 57 -2.17 4.83 4.43
C LEU A 57 -1.99 4.81 5.93
N ARG A 58 -2.73 5.66 6.62
CA ARG A 58 -2.82 5.60 8.08
C ARG A 58 -3.65 4.38 8.48
N SER A 59 -3.65 4.04 9.77
CA SER A 59 -4.42 2.92 10.29
C SER A 59 -5.87 2.93 9.81
N ALA A 60 -6.43 1.74 9.57
CA ALA A 60 -7.82 1.57 9.19
C ALA A 60 -8.79 2.19 10.21
N SER A 61 -8.38 2.37 11.46
CA SER A 61 -9.17 3.06 12.48
C SER A 61 -9.46 4.52 12.14
N THR A 62 -8.67 5.12 11.24
CA THR A 62 -8.89 6.50 10.78
C THR A 62 -9.85 6.60 9.60
N ALA A 63 -10.29 5.45 9.07
CA ALA A 63 -11.18 5.43 7.92
C ALA A 63 -12.60 5.84 8.26
N THR A 64 -13.30 6.37 7.26
CA THR A 64 -14.73 6.64 7.34
C THR A 64 -15.35 6.17 6.03
N VAL A 65 -16.41 5.40 6.14
CA VAL A 65 -17.18 4.95 4.99
C VAL A 65 -18.31 5.93 4.72
N VAL A 66 -18.47 6.33 3.48
CA VAL A 66 -19.52 7.27 3.06
C VAL A 66 -20.45 6.58 2.09
N ASP A 67 -21.73 6.56 2.41
CA ASP A 67 -22.79 6.10 1.50
C ASP A 67 -23.65 7.30 1.11
N GLY A 68 -23.48 7.77 -0.11
CA GLY A 68 -24.22 8.89 -0.67
C GLY A 68 -25.34 8.47 -1.63
N THR A 69 -25.69 7.18 -1.67
CA THR A 69 -26.68 6.66 -2.63
C THR A 69 -28.14 6.96 -2.25
N GLY A 70 -28.41 7.27 -0.99
CA GLY A 70 -29.74 7.67 -0.52
C GLY A 70 -29.97 9.17 -0.62
N GLU A 71 -31.07 9.65 -0.04
CA GLU A 71 -31.40 11.09 -0.02
C GLU A 71 -30.35 11.92 0.76
N ARG A 72 -29.78 11.31 1.80
CA ARG A 72 -28.72 11.94 2.62
C ARG A 72 -27.52 11.02 2.70
N PRO A 73 -26.32 11.58 2.68
CA PRO A 73 -25.14 10.77 2.87
C PRO A 73 -25.08 10.20 4.28
N VAL A 74 -24.66 8.94 4.40
CA VAL A 74 -24.45 8.24 5.66
C VAL A 74 -22.96 8.05 5.85
N PHE A 75 -22.45 8.43 7.02
CA PHE A 75 -21.03 8.30 7.36
C PHE A 75 -20.90 7.26 8.47
N THR A 76 -20.01 6.30 8.27
CA THR A 76 -19.73 5.24 9.25
C THR A 76 -18.25 5.23 9.54
N ASP A 77 -17.88 5.41 10.80
CA ASP A 77 -16.48 5.36 11.22
C ASP A 77 -15.94 3.94 11.10
N GLY A 78 -14.70 3.85 10.64
CA GLY A 78 -14.02 2.58 10.48
C GLY A 78 -13.92 2.14 9.03
N PRO A 79 -13.19 1.05 8.74
CA PRO A 79 -13.01 0.56 7.40
C PRO A 79 -14.28 -0.07 6.83
N TYR A 80 -14.35 -0.16 5.51
CA TYR A 80 -15.48 -0.77 4.78
C TYR A 80 -15.76 -2.19 5.27
N LEU A 81 -14.70 -2.96 5.48
CA LEU A 81 -14.77 -4.30 6.07
C LEU A 81 -13.79 -4.37 7.25
N GLU A 82 -14.25 -4.95 8.35
CA GLU A 82 -13.37 -5.28 9.46
C GLU A 82 -12.71 -6.61 9.15
N THR A 83 -11.42 -6.58 8.84
CA THR A 83 -10.63 -7.75 8.50
C THR A 83 -9.35 -7.75 9.31
N LYS A 84 -8.75 -8.94 9.46
CA LYS A 84 -7.46 -9.07 10.14
C LYS A 84 -6.36 -8.36 9.38
N GLU A 85 -6.39 -8.45 8.06
CA GLU A 85 -5.45 -7.77 7.19
C GLU A 85 -6.18 -6.73 6.35
N CYS A 86 -5.55 -5.58 6.15
CA CYS A 86 -6.10 -4.49 5.36
C CYS A 86 -5.00 -3.82 4.54
N ILE A 87 -5.42 -3.00 3.58
CA ILE A 87 -4.48 -2.25 2.76
C ILE A 87 -3.78 -1.18 3.61
N GLY A 88 -2.44 -1.19 3.60
CA GLY A 88 -1.63 -0.21 4.32
C GLY A 88 -0.85 0.71 3.41
N GLY A 89 -0.81 0.44 2.12
CA GLY A 89 -0.12 1.27 1.14
C GLY A 89 -0.25 0.69 -0.24
N PHE A 90 0.20 1.41 -1.24
CA PHE A 90 0.08 0.95 -2.62
C PHE A 90 1.04 1.67 -3.55
N TRP A 91 1.28 1.06 -4.71
CA TRP A 91 1.89 1.67 -5.87
C TRP A 91 0.93 1.58 -7.04
N VAL A 92 0.92 2.60 -7.88
CA VAL A 92 0.36 2.53 -9.23
C VAL A 92 1.55 2.53 -10.18
N ILE A 93 1.64 1.53 -11.03
CA ILE A 93 2.76 1.37 -11.96
C ILE A 93 2.28 1.22 -13.40
N ASP A 94 3.15 1.64 -14.32
CA ASP A 94 3.07 1.29 -15.73
C ASP A 94 3.95 0.06 -15.96
N ALA A 95 3.44 -0.96 -16.63
CA ALA A 95 4.23 -2.11 -17.03
C ALA A 95 3.72 -2.64 -18.37
N PRO A 96 4.60 -3.19 -19.23
CA PRO A 96 4.18 -3.67 -20.54
C PRO A 96 3.20 -4.84 -20.50
N ASP A 97 3.30 -5.67 -19.47
CA ASP A 97 2.44 -6.84 -19.29
C ASP A 97 2.38 -7.26 -17.82
N LEU A 98 1.53 -8.24 -17.52
CA LEU A 98 1.34 -8.75 -16.18
C LEU A 98 2.61 -9.41 -15.63
N ASP A 99 3.39 -10.10 -16.44
CA ASP A 99 4.59 -10.78 -15.97
C ASP A 99 5.60 -9.77 -15.40
N VAL A 100 5.80 -8.65 -16.07
CA VAL A 100 6.66 -7.57 -15.57
C VAL A 100 6.08 -6.97 -14.29
N ALA A 101 4.76 -6.73 -14.25
CA ALA A 101 4.10 -6.21 -13.06
C ALA A 101 4.29 -7.15 -11.85
N LEU A 102 4.20 -8.46 -12.05
CA LEU A 102 4.42 -9.45 -10.99
C LEU A 102 5.87 -9.47 -10.50
N GLU A 103 6.83 -9.33 -11.40
CA GLU A 103 8.25 -9.22 -11.03
C GLU A 103 8.50 -7.98 -10.18
N LEU A 104 7.95 -6.85 -10.58
CA LEU A 104 8.07 -5.60 -9.84
C LEU A 104 7.37 -5.69 -8.48
N ALA A 105 6.21 -6.34 -8.42
CA ALA A 105 5.49 -6.56 -7.17
C ALA A 105 6.30 -7.43 -6.21
N ALA A 106 7.00 -8.45 -6.71
CA ALA A 106 7.87 -9.29 -5.88
C ALA A 106 9.01 -8.47 -5.27
N GLU A 107 9.61 -7.57 -6.04
CA GLU A 107 10.64 -6.67 -5.53
C GLU A 107 10.07 -5.71 -4.47
N GLY A 108 8.89 -5.14 -4.73
CA GLY A 108 8.21 -4.26 -3.78
C GLY A 108 7.84 -4.97 -2.48
N SER A 109 7.35 -6.20 -2.59
CA SER A 109 7.03 -7.04 -1.43
C SER A 109 8.27 -7.31 -0.57
N ARG A 110 9.38 -7.62 -1.21
CA ARG A 110 10.64 -7.85 -0.50
C ARG A 110 11.12 -6.57 0.19
N ALA A 111 11.00 -5.44 -0.48
CA ALA A 111 11.43 -4.15 0.07
C ALA A 111 10.61 -3.73 1.29
N CYS A 112 9.28 -3.79 1.20
CA CYS A 112 8.39 -3.36 2.28
C CYS A 112 8.10 -4.46 3.30
N ARG A 113 8.55 -5.70 3.03
CA ARG A 113 8.36 -6.87 3.91
C ARG A 113 6.88 -7.19 4.15
N GLY A 114 6.04 -6.99 3.13
CA GLY A 114 4.61 -7.26 3.20
C GLY A 114 4.11 -7.98 1.96
N LYS A 115 2.93 -8.55 2.06
CA LYS A 115 2.27 -9.17 0.90
C LYS A 115 1.73 -8.11 -0.02
N VAL A 116 1.84 -8.33 -1.32
CA VAL A 116 1.39 -7.39 -2.34
C VAL A 116 0.39 -8.06 -3.27
N GLU A 117 -0.78 -7.47 -3.41
CA GLU A 117 -1.77 -7.88 -4.40
C GLU A 117 -1.56 -7.06 -5.66
N VAL A 118 -1.58 -7.71 -6.81
CA VAL A 118 -1.46 -7.04 -8.12
C VAL A 118 -2.80 -7.10 -8.83
N ARG A 119 -3.29 -5.92 -9.23
CA ARG A 119 -4.54 -5.82 -9.98
C ARG A 119 -4.39 -4.91 -11.18
N PRO A 120 -4.73 -5.39 -12.39
CA PRO A 120 -4.76 -4.48 -13.54
C PRO A 120 -5.90 -3.49 -13.43
N PHE A 121 -5.64 -2.26 -13.85
CA PHE A 121 -6.72 -1.28 -14.02
C PHE A 121 -7.54 -1.63 -15.24
N ALA A 122 -8.83 -1.28 -15.21
CA ALA A 122 -9.77 -1.63 -16.25
C ALA A 122 -9.68 -0.77 -17.52
N GLY A 123 -8.95 0.32 -17.47
CA GLY A 123 -8.88 1.26 -18.58
C GLY A 123 -7.53 1.52 -19.15
#